data_da58250ae60fed8bc8eda1aa17f064e8
#
_entry.id   da58250ae60fed8bc8eda1aa17f064e8
#
_cell.length_a   1.000
_cell.length_b   1.000
_cell.length_c   1.000
_cell.angle_alpha   90.00
_cell.angle_beta   90.00
_cell.angle_gamma   90.00
#
_symmetry.space_group_name_H-M   'P 1'
#
loop_
_entity.id
_entity.type
_entity.pdbx_description
1 polymer ?
#
loop_
_entity_poly.entity_id
_entity_poly.type
_entity_poly.pdbx_seq_one_letter_code
_entity_poly.pdbx_strand_id
1 'polypeptide(L)'
;MAQRRIQESRWRDALERESSHVLNFLSNWEPSGRGLVIFSCRPEALWEVLSLEILVPNLVDVDTTTKTGILAGTLEEFPRFVVAVLQRDQARIYIAEQGTSEEQVAFTSDVPGQHKQGGRSQMRFQRHIDFHVAEHRKKVADEIAKLAETGSLTLALGGTDEIVDEMVKTLPEPIARTVIGRFPVDYKHDTEQQILERAELAWKNRQQFEEIKLVDQVFDAAKSGMRGVLGIESTLSALVEEKVRTLLIPDGLGIEGSVCTRCDYFSAQDFKGCPLCGGDAEHRDVTDRAVEKAILTGAEVEVVSASDARDRLLGEGGLGALLRY
;
A
#
# COMPACT_ATOMS: atom_id res chain seq x y z
N MET A 1 39.24 20.46 -14.47
CA MET A 1 39.67 19.03 -14.56
C MET A 1 40.20 18.46 -13.24
N ALA A 2 41.05 19.15 -12.47
CA ALA A 2 41.58 18.62 -11.20
C ALA A 2 40.51 18.46 -10.10
N GLN A 3 39.60 19.41 -9.95
CA GLN A 3 38.53 19.34 -8.96
C GLN A 3 37.55 18.18 -9.24
N ARG A 4 37.20 17.91 -10.51
CA ARG A 4 36.34 16.79 -10.90
C ARG A 4 36.99 15.43 -10.59
N ARG A 5 38.30 15.27 -10.83
CA ARG A 5 39.03 14.05 -10.47
C ARG A 5 39.15 13.84 -8.95
N ILE A 6 39.29 14.90 -8.17
CA ILE A 6 39.35 14.83 -6.70
C ILE A 6 37.97 14.42 -6.15
N GLN A 7 36.89 14.93 -6.74
CA GLN A 7 35.53 14.57 -6.36
C GLN A 7 35.21 13.12 -6.71
N GLU A 8 35.56 12.66 -7.92
CA GLU A 8 35.41 11.27 -8.33
C GLU A 8 36.23 10.29 -7.46
N SER A 9 37.43 10.67 -7.01
CA SER A 9 38.23 9.83 -6.12
C SER A 9 37.61 9.74 -4.72
N ARG A 10 37.09 10.85 -4.17
CA ARG A 10 36.42 10.86 -2.87
C ARG A 10 35.14 10.01 -2.84
N TRP A 11 34.37 10.05 -3.91
CA TRP A 11 33.18 9.21 -4.07
C TRP A 11 33.56 7.72 -4.16
N ARG A 12 34.60 7.38 -4.89
CA ARG A 12 35.08 6.00 -5.01
C ARG A 12 35.55 5.45 -3.67
N ASP A 13 36.37 6.20 -2.93
CA ASP A 13 36.86 5.80 -1.61
C ASP A 13 35.72 5.70 -0.57
N ALA A 14 34.71 6.54 -0.68
CA ALA A 14 33.52 6.46 0.17
C ALA A 14 32.71 5.20 -0.14
N LEU A 15 32.46 4.94 -1.42
CA LEU A 15 31.71 3.76 -1.89
C LEU A 15 32.41 2.45 -1.53
N GLU A 16 33.74 2.36 -1.67
CA GLU A 16 34.52 1.19 -1.26
C GLU A 16 34.38 0.90 0.24
N ARG A 17 34.37 1.96 1.07
CA ARG A 17 34.18 1.82 2.53
C ARG A 17 32.77 1.39 2.89
N GLU A 18 31.73 1.95 2.25
CA GLU A 18 30.35 1.54 2.46
C GLU A 18 30.12 0.10 1.99
N SER A 19 30.59 -0.25 0.79
CA SER A 19 30.49 -1.61 0.28
C SER A 19 31.15 -2.63 1.20
N SER A 20 32.36 -2.31 1.71
CA SER A 20 33.05 -3.18 2.67
C SER A 20 32.29 -3.34 3.99
N HIS A 21 31.63 -2.28 4.45
CA HIS A 21 30.81 -2.33 5.66
C HIS A 21 29.57 -3.20 5.48
N VAL A 22 28.84 -3.02 4.38
CA VAL A 22 27.67 -3.83 4.03
C VAL A 22 28.07 -5.30 3.85
N LEU A 23 29.14 -5.59 3.11
CA LEU A 23 29.61 -6.96 2.88
C LEU A 23 30.06 -7.64 4.19
N ASN A 24 30.71 -6.92 5.09
CA ASN A 24 31.07 -7.45 6.40
C ASN A 24 29.83 -7.76 7.26
N PHE A 25 28.82 -6.90 7.21
CA PHE A 25 27.53 -7.19 7.86
C PHE A 25 26.88 -8.45 7.29
N LEU A 26 26.76 -8.53 5.96
CA LEU A 26 26.14 -9.66 5.26
C LEU A 26 26.87 -10.99 5.53
N SER A 27 28.19 -10.95 5.69
CA SER A 27 29.00 -12.17 6.00
C SER A 27 28.72 -12.76 7.38
N ASN A 28 28.18 -11.95 8.29
CA ASN A 28 27.87 -12.35 9.67
C ASN A 28 26.36 -12.32 9.95
N TRP A 29 25.54 -12.00 8.95
CA TRP A 29 24.10 -11.87 9.12
C TRP A 29 23.43 -13.25 9.01
N GLU A 30 22.61 -13.58 9.99
CA GLU A 30 21.73 -14.74 9.94
C GLU A 30 20.35 -14.30 9.40
N PRO A 31 19.87 -14.91 8.28
CA PRO A 31 18.57 -14.55 7.71
C PRO A 31 17.43 -14.73 8.71
N SER A 32 16.71 -13.65 8.99
CA SER A 32 15.53 -13.64 9.86
C SER A 32 14.24 -13.30 9.10
N GLY A 33 14.25 -13.49 7.77
CA GLY A 33 13.14 -13.20 6.88
C GLY A 33 13.46 -13.61 5.45
N ARG A 34 12.61 -13.22 4.50
CA ARG A 34 12.74 -13.53 3.06
C ARG A 34 13.37 -12.40 2.26
N GLY A 35 13.35 -11.18 2.79
CA GLY A 35 13.93 -9.98 2.20
C GLY A 35 14.80 -9.21 3.19
N LEU A 36 15.78 -8.50 2.68
CA LEU A 36 16.65 -7.62 3.44
C LEU A 36 16.81 -6.29 2.73
N VAL A 37 16.61 -5.20 3.45
CA VAL A 37 16.85 -3.84 2.97
C VAL A 37 17.86 -3.17 3.89
N ILE A 38 18.89 -2.55 3.32
CA ILE A 38 19.94 -1.85 4.05
C ILE A 38 20.06 -0.44 3.48
N PHE A 39 19.91 0.57 4.35
CA PHE A 39 20.28 1.96 4.07
C PHE A 39 21.56 2.29 4.82
N SER A 40 22.57 2.72 4.10
CA SER A 40 23.91 2.99 4.68
C SER A 40 24.48 4.30 4.17
N CYS A 41 24.85 5.20 5.10
CA CYS A 41 25.63 6.40 4.82
C CYS A 41 26.43 6.78 6.07
N ARG A 42 27.67 6.36 6.17
CA ARG A 42 28.53 6.61 7.34
C ARG A 42 28.76 8.09 7.64
N PRO A 43 28.96 8.96 6.64
CA PRO A 43 29.11 10.40 6.90
C PRO A 43 27.91 11.01 7.64
N GLU A 44 26.71 10.49 7.39
CA GLU A 44 25.47 10.94 8.01
C GLU A 44 25.04 10.06 9.21
N ALA A 45 25.90 9.13 9.64
CA ALA A 45 25.61 8.14 10.68
C ALA A 45 24.33 7.31 10.42
N LEU A 46 23.95 7.14 9.14
CA LEU A 46 22.82 6.34 8.73
C LEU A 46 23.26 4.88 8.61
N TRP A 47 22.60 4.02 9.35
CA TRP A 47 22.68 2.56 9.23
C TRP A 47 21.35 1.97 9.68
N GLU A 48 20.50 1.65 8.69
CA GLU A 48 19.20 1.05 8.92
C GLU A 48 19.13 -0.31 8.21
N VAL A 49 18.71 -1.33 8.94
CA VAL A 49 18.59 -2.70 8.46
C VAL A 49 17.17 -3.18 8.72
N LEU A 50 16.46 -3.52 7.67
CA LEU A 50 15.09 -4.01 7.73
C LEU A 50 15.05 -5.45 7.23
N SER A 51 14.63 -6.38 8.07
CA SER A 51 14.33 -7.75 7.70
C SER A 51 12.83 -7.86 7.41
N LEU A 52 12.48 -8.39 6.23
CA LEU A 52 11.11 -8.45 5.75
C LEU A 52 10.72 -9.91 5.49
N GLU A 53 9.47 -10.27 5.78
CA GLU A 53 8.92 -11.59 5.48
C GLU A 53 8.56 -11.79 4.00
N ILE A 54 8.67 -10.74 3.20
CA ILE A 54 8.42 -10.71 1.75
C ILE A 54 9.73 -10.62 0.96
N LEU A 55 9.69 -11.06 -0.30
CA LEU A 55 10.80 -10.87 -1.22
C LEU A 55 10.83 -9.42 -1.68
N VAL A 56 12.03 -8.85 -1.70
CA VAL A 56 12.30 -7.52 -2.26
C VAL A 56 13.13 -7.66 -3.53
N PRO A 57 13.03 -6.71 -4.48
CA PRO A 57 13.87 -6.71 -5.66
C PRO A 57 15.38 -6.70 -5.30
N ASN A 58 16.19 -7.43 -6.06
CA ASN A 58 17.64 -7.35 -5.94
C ASN A 58 18.11 -6.03 -6.55
N LEU A 59 18.34 -5.04 -5.71
CA LEU A 59 18.76 -3.71 -6.11
C LEU A 59 19.94 -3.24 -5.27
N VAL A 60 20.90 -2.59 -5.90
CA VAL A 60 21.90 -1.76 -5.25
C VAL A 60 21.87 -0.40 -5.94
N ASP A 61 21.60 0.63 -5.17
CA ASP A 61 21.55 2.00 -5.66
C ASP A 61 22.42 2.93 -4.81
N VAL A 62 22.97 3.96 -5.44
CA VAL A 62 23.81 4.96 -4.78
C VAL A 62 23.37 6.34 -5.22
N ASP A 63 22.71 7.03 -4.33
CA ASP A 63 22.22 8.40 -4.57
C ASP A 63 22.48 9.32 -3.36
N THR A 64 22.17 10.58 -3.50
CA THR A 64 22.23 11.59 -2.43
C THR A 64 21.06 11.50 -1.45
N THR A 65 20.02 10.76 -1.82
CA THR A 65 18.81 10.49 -1.01
C THR A 65 18.52 9.01 -0.98
N THR A 66 17.87 8.54 0.09
CA THR A 66 17.43 7.14 0.20
C THR A 66 16.22 6.89 -0.70
N LYS A 67 16.30 5.88 -1.57
CA LYS A 67 15.18 5.45 -2.42
C LYS A 67 14.18 4.59 -1.63
N THR A 68 13.35 5.23 -0.84
CA THR A 68 12.32 4.55 -0.04
C THR A 68 11.08 4.17 -0.83
N GLY A 69 10.88 4.75 -2.02
CA GLY A 69 9.70 4.49 -2.86
C GLY A 69 9.55 3.03 -3.28
N ILE A 70 10.67 2.35 -3.61
CA ILE A 70 10.66 0.92 -3.95
C ILE A 70 10.22 0.07 -2.75
N LEU A 71 10.72 0.39 -1.55
CA LEU A 71 10.31 -0.29 -0.32
C LEU A 71 8.84 -0.03 -0.01
N ALA A 72 8.39 1.21 -0.14
CA ALA A 72 6.98 1.58 0.06
C ALA A 72 6.07 0.81 -0.90
N GLY A 73 6.35 0.79 -2.20
CA GLY A 73 5.58 0.02 -3.18
C GLY A 73 5.55 -1.48 -2.87
N THR A 74 6.70 -2.07 -2.48
CA THR A 74 6.75 -3.48 -2.10
C THR A 74 5.94 -3.77 -0.84
N LEU A 75 5.92 -2.88 0.15
CA LEU A 75 5.11 -3.03 1.36
C LEU A 75 3.61 -2.83 1.09
N GLU A 76 3.25 -1.98 0.14
CA GLU A 76 1.86 -1.79 -0.30
C GLU A 76 1.27 -3.04 -0.97
N GLU A 77 2.08 -3.87 -1.62
CA GLU A 77 1.64 -5.15 -2.18
C GLU A 77 1.26 -6.17 -1.10
N PHE A 78 1.79 -6.03 0.13
CA PHE A 78 1.59 -6.94 1.25
C PHE A 78 1.14 -6.20 2.52
N PRO A 79 -0.04 -5.58 2.51
CA PRO A 79 -0.51 -4.81 3.64
C PRO A 79 -0.81 -5.70 4.83
N ARG A 80 -0.76 -5.10 6.01
CA ARG A 80 -1.33 -5.70 7.21
C ARG A 80 -2.85 -5.59 7.15
N PHE A 81 -3.55 -6.71 7.23
CA PHE A 81 -5.00 -6.73 7.31
C PHE A 81 -5.54 -7.84 8.22
N VAL A 82 -6.74 -7.61 8.73
CA VAL A 82 -7.45 -8.58 9.53
C VAL A 82 -8.40 -9.39 8.65
N VAL A 83 -8.36 -10.70 8.78
CA VAL A 83 -9.28 -11.64 8.13
C VAL A 83 -10.20 -12.21 9.18
N ALA A 84 -11.49 -11.93 9.10
CA ALA A 84 -12.48 -12.56 9.96
C ALA A 84 -13.32 -13.56 9.17
N VAL A 85 -13.19 -14.83 9.51
CA VAL A 85 -13.96 -15.93 8.94
C VAL A 85 -15.16 -16.22 9.84
N LEU A 86 -16.35 -16.12 9.26
CA LEU A 86 -17.60 -16.04 10.00
C LEU A 86 -18.52 -17.22 9.67
N GLN A 87 -19.04 -17.82 10.73
CA GLN A 87 -20.19 -18.72 10.67
C GLN A 87 -21.27 -18.26 11.66
N ARG A 88 -22.35 -18.99 11.71
CA ARG A 88 -23.48 -18.71 12.56
C ARG A 88 -23.15 -18.74 14.06
N ASP A 89 -22.28 -19.68 14.46
CA ASP A 89 -21.90 -20.01 15.84
C ASP A 89 -20.40 -20.07 16.06
N GLN A 90 -19.61 -19.84 15.02
CA GLN A 90 -18.15 -19.89 15.06
C GLN A 90 -17.57 -18.70 14.29
N ALA A 91 -16.41 -18.24 14.72
CA ALA A 91 -15.61 -17.29 13.98
C ALA A 91 -14.11 -17.53 14.26
N ARG A 92 -13.27 -17.21 13.27
CA ARG A 92 -11.81 -17.15 13.41
C ARG A 92 -11.33 -15.80 12.92
N ILE A 93 -10.42 -15.22 13.66
CA ILE A 93 -9.82 -13.92 13.30
C ILE A 93 -8.31 -14.14 13.15
N TYR A 94 -7.80 -13.78 11.99
CA TYR A 94 -6.37 -13.81 11.65
C TYR A 94 -5.87 -12.41 11.43
N ILE A 95 -4.62 -12.14 11.80
CA ILE A 95 -3.86 -11.01 11.29
C ILE A 95 -2.95 -11.54 10.21
N ALA A 96 -3.10 -11.05 9.00
CA ALA A 96 -2.20 -11.29 7.90
C ALA A 96 -1.27 -10.10 7.74
N GLU A 97 0.03 -10.34 7.69
CA GLU A 97 1.06 -9.32 7.54
C GLU A 97 2.21 -9.89 6.72
N GLN A 98 2.63 -9.18 5.67
CA GLN A 98 3.76 -9.55 4.82
C GLN A 98 3.70 -11.00 4.30
N GLY A 99 2.51 -11.47 3.90
CA GLY A 99 2.33 -12.83 3.37
C GLY A 99 2.39 -13.96 4.41
N THR A 100 2.47 -13.62 5.70
CA THR A 100 2.31 -14.54 6.83
C THR A 100 0.99 -14.28 7.55
N SER A 101 0.55 -15.24 8.36
CA SER A 101 -0.65 -15.08 9.17
C SER A 101 -0.47 -15.64 10.56
N GLU A 102 -1.18 -15.05 11.49
CA GLU A 102 -1.29 -15.55 12.85
C GLU A 102 -2.78 -15.55 13.26
N GLU A 103 -3.28 -16.72 13.70
CA GLU A 103 -4.62 -16.79 14.27
C GLU A 103 -4.62 -16.11 15.64
N GLN A 104 -5.33 -14.98 15.73
CA GLN A 104 -5.40 -14.24 16.99
C GLN A 104 -6.46 -14.79 17.93
N VAL A 105 -7.64 -15.11 17.41
CA VAL A 105 -8.76 -15.54 18.23
C VAL A 105 -9.67 -16.48 17.46
N ALA A 106 -10.06 -17.59 18.12
CA ALA A 106 -11.13 -18.45 17.65
C ALA A 106 -12.33 -18.36 18.60
N PHE A 107 -13.51 -18.12 18.06
CA PHE A 107 -14.76 -18.10 18.81
C PHE A 107 -15.60 -19.33 18.50
N THR A 108 -16.14 -19.94 19.53
CA THR A 108 -17.21 -20.93 19.40
C THR A 108 -18.28 -20.58 20.41
N SER A 109 -19.53 -20.45 19.97
CA SER A 109 -20.68 -20.19 20.83
C SER A 109 -21.64 -21.36 20.77
N ASP A 110 -22.20 -21.72 21.91
CA ASP A 110 -23.22 -22.76 21.99
C ASP A 110 -24.56 -22.20 21.45
N VAL A 111 -24.78 -22.33 20.14
CA VAL A 111 -26.02 -21.95 19.47
C VAL A 111 -26.86 -23.20 19.30
N PRO A 112 -28.06 -23.28 19.91
CA PRO A 112 -28.90 -24.46 19.81
C PRO A 112 -29.23 -24.81 18.35
N GLY A 113 -29.12 -26.11 18.01
CA GLY A 113 -29.40 -26.62 16.67
C GLY A 113 -30.88 -26.41 16.26
N GLN A 114 -31.16 -26.30 14.97
CA GLN A 114 -32.53 -26.23 14.46
C GLN A 114 -33.23 -27.59 14.59
N HIS A 115 -34.27 -27.67 15.41
CA HIS A 115 -35.17 -28.81 15.43
C HIS A 115 -36.38 -28.58 14.51
N LYS A 116 -36.62 -29.53 13.59
CA LYS A 116 -37.70 -29.46 12.60
C LYS A 116 -39.09 -29.87 13.16
N GLN A 117 -39.46 -29.54 14.40
CA GLN A 117 -40.80 -29.80 14.92
C GLN A 117 -41.63 -28.52 14.93
N GLY A 118 -42.72 -28.50 14.17
CA GLY A 118 -43.61 -27.35 14.01
C GLY A 118 -44.51 -27.12 15.22
N GLY A 119 -44.88 -25.85 15.47
CA GLY A 119 -45.87 -25.44 16.49
C GLY A 119 -45.58 -24.06 17.09
N ARG A 120 -46.46 -23.55 18.00
CA ARG A 120 -46.28 -22.28 18.77
C ARG A 120 -44.96 -22.22 19.53
N SER A 121 -44.39 -23.34 19.89
CA SER A 121 -43.06 -23.50 20.50
C SER A 121 -41.91 -23.13 19.54
N GLN A 122 -42.09 -23.29 18.25
CA GLN A 122 -41.08 -23.03 17.25
C GLN A 122 -40.68 -21.56 17.15
N MET A 123 -41.65 -20.63 17.23
CA MET A 123 -41.33 -19.19 17.20
C MET A 123 -40.55 -18.73 18.45
N ARG A 124 -40.82 -19.32 19.61
CA ARG A 124 -40.07 -19.01 20.83
C ARG A 124 -38.66 -19.58 20.79
N PHE A 125 -38.50 -20.78 20.24
CA PHE A 125 -37.22 -21.43 20.05
C PHE A 125 -36.38 -20.69 18.97
N GLN A 126 -37.00 -20.29 17.84
CA GLN A 126 -36.32 -19.49 16.82
C GLN A 126 -35.82 -18.17 17.38
N ARG A 127 -36.60 -17.41 18.14
CA ARG A 127 -36.16 -16.17 18.79
C ARG A 127 -34.99 -16.38 19.76
N HIS A 128 -34.97 -17.51 20.44
CA HIS A 128 -33.85 -17.88 21.32
C HIS A 128 -32.56 -18.13 20.54
N ILE A 129 -32.66 -18.86 19.43
CA ILE A 129 -31.55 -19.09 18.51
C ILE A 129 -31.04 -17.76 17.96
N ASP A 130 -31.93 -16.92 17.43
CA ASP A 130 -31.59 -15.63 16.83
C ASP A 130 -30.91 -14.70 17.85
N PHE A 131 -31.32 -14.77 19.11
CA PHE A 131 -30.67 -14.04 20.20
C PHE A 131 -29.21 -14.51 20.41
N HIS A 132 -28.96 -15.82 20.47
CA HIS A 132 -27.60 -16.34 20.65
C HIS A 132 -26.69 -16.07 19.44
N VAL A 133 -27.23 -16.14 18.23
CA VAL A 133 -26.51 -15.76 16.99
C VAL A 133 -26.14 -14.28 17.02
N ALA A 134 -27.07 -13.40 17.43
CA ALA A 134 -26.79 -11.97 17.55
C ALA A 134 -25.75 -11.66 18.63
N GLU A 135 -25.81 -12.37 19.77
CA GLU A 135 -24.84 -12.25 20.86
C GLU A 135 -23.44 -12.71 20.42
N HIS A 136 -23.34 -13.85 19.71
CA HIS A 136 -22.10 -14.33 19.11
C HIS A 136 -21.49 -13.30 18.16
N ARG A 137 -22.31 -12.81 17.22
CA ARG A 137 -21.89 -11.80 16.24
C ARG A 137 -21.39 -10.52 16.91
N LYS A 138 -22.05 -10.07 17.98
CA LYS A 138 -21.61 -8.91 18.75
C LYS A 138 -20.25 -9.14 19.41
N LYS A 139 -20.01 -10.30 20.01
CA LYS A 139 -18.70 -10.64 20.60
C LYS A 139 -17.58 -10.60 19.56
N VAL A 140 -17.84 -11.11 18.36
CA VAL A 140 -16.88 -11.08 17.25
C VAL A 140 -16.64 -9.64 16.79
N ALA A 141 -17.69 -8.83 16.66
CA ALA A 141 -17.56 -7.42 16.30
C ALA A 141 -16.77 -6.60 17.35
N ASP A 142 -17.00 -6.87 18.63
CA ASP A 142 -16.28 -6.22 19.74
C ASP A 142 -14.78 -6.58 19.70
N GLU A 143 -14.42 -7.80 19.30
CA GLU A 143 -13.02 -8.20 19.17
C GLU A 143 -12.34 -7.57 17.96
N ILE A 144 -13.03 -7.51 16.82
CA ILE A 144 -12.54 -6.77 15.65
C ILE A 144 -12.33 -5.29 16.01
N ALA A 145 -13.23 -4.71 16.82
CA ALA A 145 -13.10 -3.32 17.28
C ALA A 145 -11.86 -3.10 18.15
N LYS A 146 -11.52 -4.03 19.04
CA LYS A 146 -10.30 -3.97 19.85
C LYS A 146 -9.04 -4.02 18.99
N LEU A 147 -9.03 -4.86 17.94
CA LEU A 147 -7.90 -4.90 17.00
C LEU A 147 -7.74 -3.58 16.24
N ALA A 148 -8.85 -2.87 15.98
CA ALA A 148 -8.81 -1.53 15.37
C ALA A 148 -8.16 -0.48 16.28
N GLU A 149 -8.21 -0.62 17.58
CA GLU A 149 -7.56 0.29 18.53
C GLU A 149 -6.03 0.20 18.50
N THR A 150 -5.49 -0.93 18.05
CA THR A 150 -4.03 -1.15 17.98
C THR A 150 -3.36 -0.56 16.74
N GLY A 151 -4.11 0.04 15.82
CA GLY A 151 -3.58 0.66 14.60
C GLY A 151 -4.62 0.78 13.50
N SER A 152 -4.18 1.16 12.30
CA SER A 152 -5.05 1.20 11.12
C SER A 152 -5.56 -0.21 10.81
N LEU A 153 -6.88 -0.38 10.79
CA LEU A 153 -7.52 -1.66 10.50
C LEU A 153 -7.99 -1.69 9.04
N THR A 154 -7.49 -2.67 8.31
CA THR A 154 -8.04 -3.11 7.03
C THR A 154 -8.68 -4.48 7.24
N LEU A 155 -9.95 -4.68 6.86
CA LEU A 155 -10.73 -5.86 7.22
C LEU A 155 -11.26 -6.61 6.00
N ALA A 156 -10.95 -7.90 5.91
CA ALA A 156 -11.54 -8.83 4.95
C ALA A 156 -12.48 -9.80 5.67
N LEU A 157 -13.69 -10.01 5.14
CA LEU A 157 -14.72 -10.84 5.75
C LEU A 157 -15.00 -12.09 4.90
N GLY A 158 -14.76 -13.26 5.47
CA GLY A 158 -15.06 -14.57 4.88
C GLY A 158 -16.33 -15.19 5.45
N GLY A 159 -17.18 -15.74 4.58
CA GLY A 159 -18.42 -16.39 4.98
C GLY A 159 -19.47 -16.36 3.86
N THR A 160 -20.73 -16.72 4.21
CA THR A 160 -21.85 -16.52 3.29
C THR A 160 -22.25 -15.04 3.24
N ASP A 161 -22.81 -14.59 2.15
CA ASP A 161 -23.23 -13.19 1.96
C ASP A 161 -24.15 -12.71 3.10
N GLU A 162 -25.11 -13.55 3.54
CA GLU A 162 -26.02 -13.22 4.63
C GLU A 162 -25.28 -12.98 5.94
N ILE A 163 -24.31 -13.84 6.29
CA ILE A 163 -23.54 -13.73 7.54
C ILE A 163 -22.64 -12.50 7.51
N VAL A 164 -22.01 -12.25 6.36
CA VAL A 164 -21.12 -11.09 6.17
C VAL A 164 -21.93 -9.79 6.22
N ASP A 165 -23.09 -9.71 5.57
CA ASP A 165 -23.95 -8.54 5.60
C ASP A 165 -24.44 -8.21 7.01
N GLU A 166 -24.81 -9.22 7.78
CA GLU A 166 -25.21 -9.04 9.16
C GLU A 166 -24.04 -8.62 10.06
N MET A 167 -22.81 -9.09 9.79
CA MET A 167 -21.63 -8.63 10.50
C MET A 167 -21.34 -7.17 10.20
N VAL A 168 -21.35 -6.76 8.93
CA VAL A 168 -21.13 -5.35 8.53
C VAL A 168 -22.13 -4.40 9.21
N LYS A 169 -23.41 -4.80 9.34
CA LYS A 169 -24.43 -4.03 10.07
C LYS A 169 -24.17 -3.96 11.59
N THR A 170 -23.46 -4.95 12.13
CA THR A 170 -23.15 -5.05 13.56
C THR A 170 -21.90 -4.27 13.95
N LEU A 171 -20.95 -4.13 13.02
CA LEU A 171 -19.70 -3.39 13.22
C LEU A 171 -19.98 -1.88 13.43
N PRO A 172 -19.20 -1.19 14.28
CA PRO A 172 -19.20 0.27 14.34
C PRO A 172 -18.92 0.86 12.95
N GLU A 173 -19.61 1.96 12.60
CA GLU A 173 -19.51 2.58 11.27
C GLU A 173 -18.06 2.85 10.79
N PRO A 174 -17.14 3.37 11.62
CA PRO A 174 -15.75 3.57 11.22
C PRO A 174 -15.08 2.26 10.77
N ILE A 175 -15.35 1.15 11.47
CA ILE A 175 -14.78 -0.17 11.15
C ILE A 175 -15.49 -0.79 9.93
N ALA A 176 -16.80 -0.64 9.81
CA ALA A 176 -17.54 -1.13 8.65
C ALA A 176 -17.01 -0.51 7.33
N ARG A 177 -16.50 0.72 7.37
CA ARG A 177 -15.87 1.39 6.22
C ARG A 177 -14.50 0.83 5.85
N THR A 178 -13.82 0.12 6.76
CA THR A 178 -12.51 -0.50 6.49
C THR A 178 -12.65 -1.90 5.88
N VAL A 179 -13.87 -2.37 5.64
CA VAL A 179 -14.10 -3.65 4.97
C VAL A 179 -13.72 -3.52 3.50
N ILE A 180 -12.59 -4.14 3.14
CA ILE A 180 -12.01 -4.07 1.80
C ILE A 180 -12.46 -5.20 0.89
N GLY A 181 -12.90 -6.33 1.46
CA GLY A 181 -13.29 -7.48 0.67
C GLY A 181 -14.22 -8.43 1.39
N ARG A 182 -14.97 -9.19 0.58
CA ARG A 182 -15.83 -10.28 1.01
C ARG A 182 -15.50 -11.49 0.15
N PHE A 183 -15.44 -12.67 0.76
CA PHE A 183 -15.13 -13.89 0.02
C PHE A 183 -15.84 -15.10 0.63
N PRO A 184 -16.23 -16.10 -0.21
CA PRO A 184 -16.85 -17.31 0.27
C PRO A 184 -15.83 -18.20 0.99
N VAL A 185 -16.26 -18.82 2.08
CA VAL A 185 -15.45 -19.77 2.87
C VAL A 185 -16.26 -21.02 3.19
N ASP A 186 -15.66 -22.18 2.97
CA ASP A 186 -16.11 -23.42 3.58
C ASP A 186 -15.33 -23.63 4.88
N TYR A 187 -15.94 -23.25 5.99
CA TYR A 187 -15.29 -23.27 7.30
C TYR A 187 -14.77 -24.65 7.73
N LYS A 188 -15.36 -25.73 7.19
CA LYS A 188 -15.00 -27.11 7.57
C LYS A 188 -13.85 -27.67 6.74
N HIS A 189 -13.74 -27.23 5.49
CA HIS A 189 -12.84 -27.85 4.52
C HIS A 189 -11.72 -26.92 4.05
N ASP A 190 -11.92 -25.60 4.13
CA ASP A 190 -10.90 -24.65 3.71
C ASP A 190 -9.75 -24.62 4.74
N THR A 191 -8.54 -24.70 4.25
CA THR A 191 -7.33 -24.52 5.06
C THR A 191 -7.10 -23.03 5.30
N GLU A 192 -6.32 -22.69 6.33
CA GLU A 192 -5.90 -21.33 6.63
C GLU A 192 -5.28 -20.66 5.40
N GLN A 193 -4.38 -21.35 4.72
CA GLN A 193 -3.73 -20.83 3.51
C GLN A 193 -4.76 -20.47 2.41
N GLN A 194 -5.75 -21.33 2.16
CA GLN A 194 -6.81 -21.04 1.16
C GLN A 194 -7.67 -19.83 1.55
N ILE A 195 -7.92 -19.66 2.85
CA ILE A 195 -8.65 -18.51 3.37
C ILE A 195 -7.86 -17.22 3.11
N LEU A 196 -6.57 -17.23 3.41
CA LEU A 196 -5.69 -16.07 3.22
C LEU A 196 -5.52 -15.72 1.74
N GLU A 197 -5.30 -16.71 0.87
CA GLU A 197 -5.22 -16.49 -0.57
C GLU A 197 -6.49 -15.80 -1.13
N ARG A 198 -7.68 -16.21 -0.65
CA ARG A 198 -8.95 -15.57 -1.05
C ARG A 198 -9.09 -14.15 -0.47
N ALA A 199 -8.64 -13.94 0.76
CA ALA A 199 -8.66 -12.63 1.38
C ALA A 199 -7.71 -11.65 0.65
N GLU A 200 -6.52 -12.11 0.29
CA GLU A 200 -5.56 -11.34 -0.52
C GLU A 200 -6.12 -11.02 -1.90
N LEU A 201 -6.77 -11.97 -2.54
CA LEU A 201 -7.42 -11.75 -3.85
C LEU A 201 -8.54 -10.71 -3.73
N ALA A 202 -9.36 -10.78 -2.67
CA ALA A 202 -10.42 -9.80 -2.43
C ALA A 202 -9.84 -8.39 -2.19
N TRP A 203 -8.73 -8.30 -1.48
CA TRP A 203 -8.00 -7.05 -1.28
C TRP A 203 -7.44 -6.51 -2.61
N LYS A 204 -6.72 -7.32 -3.39
CA LYS A 204 -6.18 -6.93 -4.70
C LYS A 204 -7.27 -6.43 -5.65
N ASN A 205 -8.41 -7.12 -5.71
CA ASN A 205 -9.55 -6.69 -6.52
C ASN A 205 -10.10 -5.33 -6.07
N ARG A 206 -10.12 -5.08 -4.78
CA ARG A 206 -10.57 -3.80 -4.23
C ARG A 206 -9.59 -2.69 -4.56
N GLN A 207 -8.29 -2.92 -4.41
CA GLN A 207 -7.25 -1.96 -4.77
C GLN A 207 -7.33 -1.58 -6.25
N GLN A 208 -7.38 -2.58 -7.13
CA GLN A 208 -7.54 -2.34 -8.57
C GLN A 208 -8.79 -1.52 -8.90
N PHE A 209 -9.90 -1.79 -8.22
CA PHE A 209 -11.13 -1.02 -8.41
C PHE A 209 -10.97 0.46 -7.99
N GLU A 210 -10.31 0.73 -6.87
CA GLU A 210 -10.06 2.11 -6.43
C GLU A 210 -9.05 2.82 -7.34
N GLU A 211 -8.00 2.14 -7.82
CA GLU A 211 -7.07 2.68 -8.82
C GLU A 211 -7.80 3.10 -10.10
N ILE A 212 -8.64 2.21 -10.66
CA ILE A 212 -9.44 2.48 -11.87
C ILE A 212 -10.33 3.71 -11.63
N LYS A 213 -11.04 3.73 -10.51
CA LYS A 213 -11.93 4.85 -10.15
C LYS A 213 -11.17 6.17 -9.99
N LEU A 214 -9.97 6.13 -9.40
CA LEU A 214 -9.14 7.32 -9.22
C LEU A 214 -8.61 7.83 -10.56
N VAL A 215 -8.19 6.92 -11.45
CA VAL A 215 -7.81 7.25 -12.83
C VAL A 215 -8.99 7.88 -13.56
N ASP A 216 -10.20 7.32 -13.47
CA ASP A 216 -11.41 7.90 -14.06
C ASP A 216 -11.66 9.35 -13.56
N GLN A 217 -11.52 9.57 -12.25
CA GLN A 217 -11.66 10.90 -11.66
C GLN A 217 -10.66 11.92 -12.23
N VAL A 218 -9.38 11.52 -12.40
CA VAL A 218 -8.36 12.39 -13.00
C VAL A 218 -8.70 12.72 -14.44
N PHE A 219 -9.11 11.72 -15.22
CA PHE A 219 -9.49 11.90 -16.63
C PHE A 219 -10.69 12.83 -16.79
N ASP A 220 -11.71 12.65 -15.97
CA ASP A 220 -12.92 13.48 -16.00
C ASP A 220 -12.61 14.92 -15.57
N ALA A 221 -11.78 15.10 -14.54
CA ALA A 221 -11.34 16.40 -14.08
C ALA A 221 -10.49 17.13 -15.12
N ALA A 222 -9.58 16.43 -15.80
CA ALA A 222 -8.74 17.00 -16.85
C ALA A 222 -9.55 17.39 -18.09
N LYS A 223 -10.47 16.53 -18.55
CA LYS A 223 -11.35 16.78 -19.70
C LYS A 223 -12.31 17.95 -19.48
N SER A 224 -12.80 18.11 -18.26
CA SER A 224 -13.69 19.23 -17.91
C SER A 224 -12.97 20.55 -17.69
N GLY A 225 -11.63 20.60 -17.81
CA GLY A 225 -10.84 21.79 -17.51
C GLY A 225 -10.90 22.22 -16.05
N MET A 226 -11.27 21.29 -15.17
CA MET A 226 -11.34 21.52 -13.72
C MET A 226 -10.00 21.21 -13.04
N ARG A 227 -10.05 20.54 -11.89
CA ARG A 227 -8.90 20.28 -11.02
C ARG A 227 -8.16 18.98 -11.39
N GLY A 228 -7.85 18.78 -12.66
CA GLY A 228 -7.12 17.61 -13.14
C GLY A 228 -6.12 17.96 -14.22
N VAL A 229 -4.99 17.28 -14.24
CA VAL A 229 -3.97 17.36 -15.28
C VAL A 229 -3.54 15.96 -15.70
N LEU A 230 -3.20 15.81 -16.98
CA LEU A 230 -2.67 14.59 -17.59
C LEU A 230 -1.40 14.90 -18.37
N GLY A 231 -0.52 13.92 -18.44
CA GLY A 231 0.76 14.00 -19.13
C GLY A 231 1.90 14.49 -18.22
N ILE A 232 3.12 14.02 -18.55
CA ILE A 232 4.32 14.25 -17.74
C ILE A 232 4.56 15.75 -17.50
N GLU A 233 4.67 16.54 -18.55
CA GLU A 233 5.00 17.97 -18.46
C GLU A 233 4.03 18.77 -17.58
N SER A 234 2.72 18.59 -17.80
CA SER A 234 1.67 19.29 -17.06
C SER A 234 1.67 18.90 -15.59
N THR A 235 1.89 17.61 -15.32
CA THR A 235 1.90 17.08 -13.95
C THR A 235 3.14 17.52 -13.19
N LEU A 236 4.34 17.47 -13.81
CA LEU A 236 5.57 17.97 -13.18
C LEU A 236 5.51 19.48 -12.92
N SER A 237 4.93 20.26 -13.84
CA SER A 237 4.70 21.69 -13.62
C SER A 237 3.77 21.95 -12.42
N ALA A 238 2.68 21.21 -12.33
CA ALA A 238 1.76 21.32 -11.19
C ALA A 238 2.39 20.92 -9.85
N LEU A 239 3.31 19.93 -9.85
CA LEU A 239 4.09 19.56 -8.68
C LEU A 239 5.06 20.65 -8.23
N VAL A 240 5.78 21.26 -9.19
CA VAL A 240 6.68 22.40 -8.91
C VAL A 240 5.89 23.57 -8.30
N GLU A 241 4.69 23.82 -8.80
CA GLU A 241 3.78 24.86 -8.33
C GLU A 241 3.02 24.48 -7.03
N GLU A 242 3.25 23.29 -6.47
CA GLU A 242 2.63 22.77 -5.23
C GLU A 242 1.09 22.65 -5.28
N LYS A 243 0.55 22.54 -6.49
CA LYS A 243 -0.90 22.46 -6.74
C LYS A 243 -1.48 21.04 -6.62
N VAL A 244 -0.63 20.01 -6.61
CA VAL A 244 -1.07 18.62 -6.63
C VAL A 244 -1.66 18.21 -5.27
N ARG A 245 -2.84 17.60 -5.32
CA ARG A 245 -3.49 16.92 -4.20
C ARG A 245 -3.20 15.43 -4.20
N THR A 246 -3.33 14.79 -5.36
CA THR A 246 -3.12 13.36 -5.56
C THR A 246 -2.35 13.18 -6.86
N LEU A 247 -1.20 12.53 -6.80
CA LEU A 247 -0.34 12.20 -7.95
C LEU A 247 -0.57 10.74 -8.34
N LEU A 248 -0.82 10.46 -9.62
CA LEU A 248 -0.90 9.12 -10.18
C LEU A 248 0.32 8.82 -11.02
N ILE A 249 0.98 7.71 -10.71
CA ILE A 249 2.19 7.24 -11.40
C ILE A 249 1.96 5.81 -11.86
N PRO A 250 2.05 5.49 -13.16
CA PRO A 250 2.05 4.12 -13.63
C PRO A 250 3.21 3.33 -13.03
N ASP A 251 2.95 2.13 -12.54
CA ASP A 251 4.00 1.25 -12.04
C ASP A 251 5.09 1.01 -13.09
N GLY A 252 6.35 1.11 -12.67
CA GLY A 252 7.52 0.95 -13.52
C GLY A 252 7.79 2.11 -14.49
N LEU A 253 7.12 3.28 -14.37
CA LEU A 253 7.42 4.45 -15.18
C LEU A 253 8.73 5.10 -14.72
N GLY A 254 9.72 5.21 -15.63
CA GLY A 254 10.91 6.04 -15.48
C GLY A 254 10.79 7.28 -16.38
N ILE A 255 11.12 8.45 -15.85
CA ILE A 255 11.06 9.74 -16.57
C ILE A 255 12.44 10.35 -16.57
N GLU A 256 13.11 10.30 -17.72
CA GLU A 256 14.37 11.01 -17.91
C GLU A 256 14.13 12.53 -17.98
N GLY A 257 15.01 13.29 -17.33
CA GLY A 257 14.86 14.75 -17.28
C GLY A 257 16.04 15.44 -16.62
N SER A 258 15.83 16.68 -16.21
CA SER A 258 16.86 17.50 -15.58
C SER A 258 16.41 18.02 -14.22
N VAL A 259 17.32 18.01 -13.26
CA VAL A 259 17.13 18.57 -11.90
C VAL A 259 18.15 19.68 -11.67
N CYS A 260 17.71 20.82 -11.15
CA CYS A 260 18.60 21.90 -10.78
C CYS A 260 19.35 21.59 -9.48
N THR A 261 20.69 21.71 -9.50
CA THR A 261 21.54 21.46 -8.32
C THR A 261 21.45 22.52 -7.21
N ARG A 262 20.75 23.64 -7.46
CA ARG A 262 20.65 24.78 -6.52
C ARG A 262 19.26 24.95 -5.88
N CYS A 263 18.17 24.80 -6.66
CA CYS A 263 16.83 25.08 -6.18
C CYS A 263 15.85 23.93 -6.33
N ASP A 264 16.35 22.75 -6.70
CA ASP A 264 15.58 21.52 -6.88
C ASP A 264 14.44 21.59 -7.89
N TYR A 265 14.45 22.59 -8.78
CA TYR A 265 13.55 22.62 -9.93
C TYR A 265 13.84 21.43 -10.83
N PHE A 266 12.80 20.75 -11.28
CA PHE A 266 12.92 19.57 -12.13
C PHE A 266 11.90 19.62 -13.29
N SER A 267 12.24 18.99 -14.40
CA SER A 267 11.42 18.92 -15.62
C SER A 267 11.84 17.69 -16.43
N ALA A 268 10.91 17.13 -17.19
CA ALA A 268 11.24 16.10 -18.19
C ALA A 268 12.00 16.69 -19.38
N GLN A 269 12.05 18.00 -19.53
CA GLN A 269 12.84 18.66 -20.56
C GLN A 269 14.26 18.90 -20.09
N ASP A 270 15.21 18.72 -21.01
CA ASP A 270 16.60 19.06 -20.75
C ASP A 270 16.82 20.58 -20.69
N PHE A 271 17.49 21.03 -19.63
CA PHE A 271 17.94 22.41 -19.51
C PHE A 271 19.40 22.46 -19.03
N LYS A 272 20.20 23.36 -19.59
CA LYS A 272 21.59 23.59 -19.17
C LYS A 272 21.71 24.56 -18.00
N GLY A 273 20.80 25.51 -17.91
CA GLY A 273 20.67 26.48 -16.84
C GLY A 273 19.24 26.52 -16.36
N CYS A 274 19.08 26.45 -15.04
CA CYS A 274 17.75 26.41 -14.43
C CYS A 274 16.92 27.64 -14.78
N PRO A 275 15.68 27.47 -15.28
CA PRO A 275 14.83 28.59 -15.65
C PRO A 275 14.41 29.47 -14.46
N LEU A 276 14.47 28.93 -13.22
CA LEU A 276 14.09 29.68 -12.02
C LEU A 276 15.25 30.43 -11.38
N CYS A 277 16.45 29.80 -11.28
CA CYS A 277 17.56 30.37 -10.50
C CYS A 277 18.87 30.52 -11.30
N GLY A 278 18.92 30.08 -12.56
CA GLY A 278 20.12 30.09 -13.40
C GLY A 278 21.23 29.11 -12.97
N GLY A 279 20.96 28.24 -12.01
CA GLY A 279 21.91 27.21 -11.54
C GLY A 279 22.13 26.11 -12.56
N ASP A 280 23.18 25.30 -12.36
CA ASP A 280 23.48 24.15 -13.20
C ASP A 280 22.43 23.05 -13.05
N ALA A 281 22.30 22.22 -14.07
CA ALA A 281 21.38 21.10 -14.11
C ALA A 281 22.16 19.76 -14.23
N GLU A 282 21.58 18.74 -13.62
CA GLU A 282 21.98 17.36 -13.80
C GLU A 282 20.88 16.57 -14.52
N HIS A 283 21.27 15.78 -15.52
CA HIS A 283 20.34 14.88 -16.22
C HIS A 283 20.22 13.59 -15.42
N ARG A 284 18.98 13.21 -15.05
CA ARG A 284 18.68 12.01 -14.25
C ARG A 284 17.20 11.63 -14.34
N ASP A 285 16.86 10.46 -13.83
CA ASP A 285 15.45 10.12 -13.62
C ASP A 285 14.82 11.10 -12.63
N VAL A 286 13.73 11.76 -13.06
CA VAL A 286 12.99 12.72 -12.25
C VAL A 286 11.76 12.13 -11.58
N THR A 287 11.49 10.84 -11.77
CA THR A 287 10.32 10.16 -11.17
C THR A 287 10.39 10.18 -9.65
N ASP A 288 11.53 9.76 -9.09
CA ASP A 288 11.74 9.80 -7.63
C ASP A 288 11.59 11.21 -7.07
N ARG A 289 12.09 12.21 -7.82
CA ARG A 289 11.97 13.62 -7.42
C ARG A 289 10.54 14.13 -7.44
N ALA A 290 9.74 13.66 -8.40
CA ALA A 290 8.31 13.97 -8.46
C ALA A 290 7.56 13.38 -7.26
N VAL A 291 7.86 12.12 -6.90
CA VAL A 291 7.31 11.45 -5.71
C VAL A 291 7.69 12.21 -4.43
N GLU A 292 8.97 12.50 -4.27
CA GLU A 292 9.48 13.22 -3.10
C GLU A 292 8.84 14.61 -2.96
N LYS A 293 8.74 15.37 -4.06
CA LYS A 293 8.07 16.67 -4.07
C LYS A 293 6.59 16.55 -3.71
N ALA A 294 5.89 15.55 -4.21
CA ALA A 294 4.50 15.28 -3.86
C ALA A 294 4.34 15.05 -2.35
N ILE A 295 5.16 14.16 -1.77
CA ILE A 295 5.13 13.85 -0.34
C ILE A 295 5.47 15.08 0.51
N LEU A 296 6.53 15.81 0.17
CA LEU A 296 6.96 17.01 0.90
C LEU A 296 5.91 18.12 0.90
N THR A 297 5.09 18.19 -0.15
CA THR A 297 3.99 19.17 -0.24
C THR A 297 2.67 18.63 0.33
N GLY A 298 2.67 17.41 0.90
CA GLY A 298 1.48 16.77 1.48
C GLY A 298 0.47 16.33 0.42
N ALA A 299 0.92 15.96 -0.77
CA ALA A 299 0.10 15.28 -1.77
C ALA A 299 0.10 13.76 -1.49
N GLU A 300 -1.01 13.12 -1.80
CA GLU A 300 -1.11 11.67 -1.85
C GLU A 300 -0.42 11.18 -3.13
N VAL A 301 0.28 10.06 -3.05
CA VAL A 301 0.92 9.41 -4.20
C VAL A 301 0.31 8.03 -4.36
N GLU A 302 -0.21 7.74 -5.55
CA GLU A 302 -0.80 6.44 -5.91
C GLU A 302 -0.03 5.84 -7.07
N VAL A 303 0.50 4.64 -6.87
CA VAL A 303 1.14 3.85 -7.92
C VAL A 303 0.07 3.00 -8.59
N VAL A 304 -0.17 3.24 -9.87
CA VAL A 304 -1.22 2.58 -10.63
C VAL A 304 -0.66 1.30 -11.25
N SER A 305 -1.05 0.16 -10.68
CA SER A 305 -0.63 -1.19 -11.09
C SER A 305 -1.69 -1.92 -11.92
N ALA A 306 -2.98 -1.60 -11.76
CA ALA A 306 -4.07 -2.19 -12.53
C ALA A 306 -3.88 -1.97 -14.03
N SER A 307 -3.76 -3.05 -14.81
CA SER A 307 -3.34 -3.04 -16.21
C SER A 307 -4.10 -2.02 -17.06
N ASP A 308 -5.44 -2.04 -17.00
CA ASP A 308 -6.28 -1.13 -17.80
C ASP A 308 -6.10 0.35 -17.42
N ALA A 309 -6.00 0.63 -16.12
CA ALA A 309 -5.80 1.98 -15.60
C ALA A 309 -4.39 2.50 -15.93
N ARG A 310 -3.38 1.65 -15.77
CA ARG A 310 -1.99 1.92 -16.09
C ARG A 310 -1.80 2.21 -17.57
N ASP A 311 -2.33 1.36 -18.46
CA ASP A 311 -2.21 1.52 -19.90
C ASP A 311 -2.92 2.79 -20.39
N ARG A 312 -4.04 3.17 -19.77
CA ARG A 312 -4.73 4.43 -20.05
C ARG A 312 -3.88 5.64 -19.68
N LEU A 313 -3.25 5.63 -18.48
CA LEU A 313 -2.34 6.71 -18.08
C LEU A 313 -1.14 6.83 -19.02
N LEU A 314 -0.53 5.72 -19.39
CA LEU A 314 0.59 5.68 -20.34
C LEU A 314 0.17 6.24 -21.71
N GLY A 315 -1.05 5.94 -22.18
CA GLY A 315 -1.60 6.45 -23.43
C GLY A 315 -1.80 7.97 -23.45
N GLU A 316 -2.02 8.61 -22.29
CA GLU A 316 -2.22 10.07 -22.15
C GLU A 316 -0.98 10.79 -21.61
N GLY A 317 0.19 10.18 -21.76
CA GLY A 317 1.48 10.81 -21.48
C GLY A 317 2.07 10.48 -20.11
N GLY A 318 1.63 9.41 -19.46
CA GLY A 318 2.29 8.74 -18.35
C GLY A 318 1.86 9.20 -16.96
N LEU A 319 1.87 10.47 -16.64
CA LEU A 319 1.46 10.99 -15.33
C LEU A 319 0.06 11.58 -15.35
N GLY A 320 -0.59 11.56 -14.18
CA GLY A 320 -1.83 12.28 -13.95
C GLY A 320 -1.91 12.82 -12.53
N ALA A 321 -2.66 13.91 -12.33
CA ALA A 321 -2.88 14.43 -10.99
C ALA A 321 -4.25 15.09 -10.81
N LEU A 322 -4.78 14.98 -9.59
CA LEU A 322 -5.83 15.84 -9.09
C LEU A 322 -5.22 17.06 -8.41
N LEU A 323 -5.77 18.24 -8.67
CA LEU A 323 -5.29 19.50 -8.12
C LEU A 323 -6.11 19.92 -6.88
N ARG A 324 -5.51 20.75 -6.04
CA ARG A 324 -6.13 21.28 -4.82
C ARG A 324 -7.15 22.37 -5.14
N TYR A 325 -6.86 23.20 -6.16
CA TYR A 325 -7.65 24.37 -6.57
C TYR A 325 -7.51 24.65 -8.06
#